data_20687cee088cb2a35ea92000118bb402
#
_entry.id   20687cee088cb2a35ea92000118bb402
#
_cell.length_a   1.000
_cell.length_b   1.000
_cell.length_c   1.000
_cell.angle_alpha   90.00
_cell.angle_beta   90.00
_cell.angle_gamma   90.00
#
_symmetry.space_group_name_H-M   'P 1'
#
loop_
_entity.id
_entity.type
_entity.pdbx_description
1 polymer ?
#
loop_
_entity_poly.entity_id
_entity_poly.type
_entity_poly.pdbx_seq_one_letter_code
_entity_poly.pdbx_strand_id
1 'polypeptide(L)'
;MRLCYLFLSFILFSIPVQAADYVAIQHAENQSLKLLSLSDSLDLALKANPDIAVAIREREAIEGVKVQAATRPNPFVSTSIQDTRSATRQIYFQLNQEIELGNKRSARIEAADAFYSKADAELATKQAEIHANVVLAFYELLVAQERVTLAKSSVEVAESALDAAAKRVKAGKSSPVEQTKSNVATATAKIELVQATTQLNNSRKRLSALWGDNAPSFEYAVGDVASIPEISSISALQTRIDNAPSVKLAKQEINARDAVTKIERSKATPNITLSAGVVNNQELGGLNQALLGLSIPIPVFDRNQGNVQEAVSRKFKAEDELIALKNKIQTNLLTQYERLSAARQASLSLQNDILPNAQSAFDAANRGFSLGKFNFLDVLDAQRTLYQAKSQYINALLEAHQSIAEIERALGEVVDHQITKP
;
A
#
# COMPACT_ATOMS: atom_id res chain seq x y z
N MET A 1 -11.18 64.77 -39.65
CA MET A 1 -11.84 64.12 -38.55
C MET A 1 -12.82 63.05 -39.06
N ARG A 2 -12.41 61.82 -39.08
CA ARG A 2 -13.29 60.63 -39.09
C ARG A 2 -12.54 59.52 -38.34
N LEU A 3 -12.99 59.28 -37.12
CA LEU A 3 -12.50 58.20 -36.26
C LEU A 3 -13.05 56.86 -36.81
N CYS A 4 -12.15 55.97 -37.23
CA CYS A 4 -12.50 54.57 -37.55
C CYS A 4 -12.24 53.72 -36.30
N TYR A 5 -13.32 53.38 -35.59
CA TYR A 5 -13.28 52.39 -34.51
C TYR A 5 -13.20 51.01 -35.14
N LEU A 6 -12.03 50.36 -34.99
CA LEU A 6 -11.86 48.94 -35.28
C LEU A 6 -12.23 48.19 -33.97
N PHE A 7 -13.45 47.65 -33.93
CA PHE A 7 -13.87 46.70 -32.91
C PHE A 7 -13.12 45.38 -33.16
N LEU A 8 -12.16 45.10 -32.28
CA LEU A 8 -11.53 43.78 -32.24
C LEU A 8 -12.50 42.86 -31.46
N SER A 9 -13.37 42.11 -32.16
CA SER A 9 -14.19 41.06 -31.58
C SER A 9 -13.31 39.91 -31.11
N PHE A 10 -13.04 39.85 -29.83
CA PHE A 10 -12.45 38.70 -29.18
C PHE A 10 -13.51 37.58 -29.18
N ILE A 11 -13.42 36.65 -30.13
CA ILE A 11 -14.20 35.40 -30.08
C ILE A 11 -13.58 34.52 -28.98
N LEU A 12 -14.14 34.60 -27.78
CA LEU A 12 -13.92 33.62 -26.73
C LEU A 12 -14.53 32.28 -27.17
N PHE A 13 -13.71 31.41 -27.72
CA PHE A 13 -14.07 30.01 -27.85
C PHE A 13 -14.09 29.40 -26.45
N SER A 14 -15.25 29.42 -25.81
CA SER A 14 -15.51 28.61 -24.63
C SER A 14 -15.64 27.15 -25.08
N ILE A 15 -14.54 26.40 -24.92
CA ILE A 15 -14.60 24.93 -24.97
C ILE A 15 -15.40 24.53 -23.72
N PRO A 16 -16.54 23.83 -23.83
CA PRO A 16 -17.20 23.28 -22.67
C PRO A 16 -16.25 22.23 -22.09
N VAL A 17 -15.65 22.50 -20.97
CA VAL A 17 -15.12 21.47 -20.10
C VAL A 17 -16.34 20.65 -19.66
N GLN A 18 -16.59 19.54 -20.31
CA GLN A 18 -17.47 18.53 -19.78
C GLN A 18 -16.84 18.11 -18.43
N ALA A 19 -17.44 18.61 -17.35
CA ALA A 19 -17.24 18.04 -16.05
C ALA A 19 -17.59 16.54 -16.22
N ALA A 20 -16.56 15.69 -16.17
CA ALA A 20 -16.77 14.27 -16.07
C ALA A 20 -17.72 14.06 -14.90
N ASP A 21 -18.86 13.45 -15.17
CA ASP A 21 -19.83 13.08 -14.16
C ASP A 21 -19.06 12.42 -13.01
N TYR A 22 -19.15 13.09 -11.87
CA TYR A 22 -18.76 12.50 -10.60
C TYR A 22 -19.70 11.32 -10.40
N VAL A 23 -19.29 10.15 -10.90
CA VAL A 23 -19.98 8.91 -10.61
C VAL A 23 -19.92 8.78 -9.09
N ALA A 24 -21.02 9.20 -8.46
CA ALA A 24 -21.30 8.84 -7.10
C ALA A 24 -21.09 7.33 -7.03
N ILE A 25 -20.06 6.92 -6.29
CA ILE A 25 -19.85 5.52 -5.94
C ILE A 25 -21.17 5.14 -5.26
N GLN A 26 -22.04 4.48 -6.02
CA GLN A 26 -23.20 3.82 -5.45
C GLN A 26 -22.62 2.89 -4.40
N HIS A 27 -22.93 3.15 -3.15
CA HIS A 27 -22.71 2.21 -2.07
C HIS A 27 -23.37 0.93 -2.54
N ALA A 28 -22.54 -0.05 -2.93
CA ALA A 28 -23.01 -1.38 -3.21
C ALA A 28 -23.86 -1.79 -2.01
N GLU A 29 -25.10 -2.14 -2.25
CA GLU A 29 -26.01 -2.64 -1.23
C GLU A 29 -25.24 -3.63 -0.37
N ASN A 30 -25.08 -3.28 0.90
CA ASN A 30 -24.45 -4.08 1.93
C ASN A 30 -25.29 -5.37 2.11
N GLN A 31 -25.02 -6.38 1.29
CA GLN A 31 -25.34 -7.74 1.66
C GLN A 31 -24.49 -8.04 2.89
N SER A 32 -25.10 -8.08 4.05
CA SER A 32 -24.45 -8.43 5.31
C SER A 32 -23.84 -9.81 5.15
N LEU A 33 -22.55 -9.89 4.86
CA LEU A 33 -21.77 -11.12 4.84
C LEU A 33 -21.69 -11.57 6.30
N LYS A 34 -22.58 -12.46 6.71
CA LYS A 34 -22.50 -13.08 8.04
C LYS A 34 -21.20 -13.84 8.22
N LEU A 35 -20.69 -14.41 7.14
CA LEU A 35 -19.45 -15.19 7.09
C LEU A 35 -18.53 -14.56 6.05
N LEU A 36 -17.26 -14.39 6.38
CA LEU A 36 -16.25 -13.78 5.51
C LEU A 36 -15.10 -14.76 5.29
N SER A 37 -14.82 -15.10 4.04
CA SER A 37 -13.64 -15.89 3.67
C SER A 37 -12.43 -15.00 3.35
N LEU A 38 -11.24 -15.61 3.28
CA LEU A 38 -10.02 -14.90 2.82
C LEU A 38 -10.18 -14.39 1.39
N SER A 39 -10.77 -15.20 0.50
CA SER A 39 -11.02 -14.81 -0.89
C SER A 39 -11.93 -13.58 -0.99
N ASP A 40 -13.03 -13.58 -0.22
CA ASP A 40 -13.96 -12.44 -0.20
C ASP A 40 -13.27 -11.17 0.33
N SER A 41 -12.43 -11.32 1.37
CA SER A 41 -11.67 -10.21 1.95
C SER A 41 -10.68 -9.61 0.96
N LEU A 42 -9.99 -10.46 0.18
CA LEU A 42 -9.07 -10.05 -0.87
C LEU A 42 -9.81 -9.31 -2.00
N ASP A 43 -10.92 -9.88 -2.46
CA ASP A 43 -11.75 -9.27 -3.52
C ASP A 43 -12.30 -7.89 -3.10
N LEU A 44 -12.80 -7.77 -1.87
CA LEU A 44 -13.27 -6.49 -1.34
C LEU A 44 -12.15 -5.46 -1.26
N ALA A 45 -11.00 -5.83 -0.72
CA ALA A 45 -9.88 -4.93 -0.57
C ALA A 45 -9.30 -4.50 -1.93
N LEU A 46 -9.09 -5.42 -2.88
CA LEU A 46 -8.56 -5.07 -4.20
C LEU A 46 -9.50 -4.16 -5.00
N LYS A 47 -10.82 -4.25 -4.77
CA LYS A 47 -11.83 -3.42 -5.46
C LYS A 47 -12.06 -2.06 -4.79
N ALA A 48 -12.01 -1.99 -3.47
CA ALA A 48 -12.48 -0.82 -2.72
C ALA A 48 -11.41 -0.17 -1.82
N ASN A 49 -10.17 -0.65 -1.83
CA ASN A 49 -9.10 -0.06 -1.03
C ASN A 49 -8.76 1.36 -1.50
N PRO A 50 -8.78 2.38 -0.61
CA PRO A 50 -8.48 3.76 -0.99
C PRO A 50 -7.06 3.97 -1.51
N ASP A 51 -6.05 3.26 -0.99
CA ASP A 51 -4.66 3.42 -1.42
C ASP A 51 -4.46 2.89 -2.85
N ILE A 52 -5.15 1.80 -3.22
CA ILE A 52 -5.17 1.30 -4.60
C ILE A 52 -5.85 2.32 -5.52
N ALA A 53 -6.95 2.93 -5.08
CA ALA A 53 -7.62 3.97 -5.84
C ALA A 53 -6.71 5.19 -6.07
N VAL A 54 -5.95 5.62 -5.06
CA VAL A 54 -4.94 6.68 -5.19
C VAL A 54 -3.89 6.32 -6.25
N ALA A 55 -3.35 5.10 -6.23
CA ALA A 55 -2.34 4.67 -7.21
C ALA A 55 -2.92 4.59 -8.65
N ILE A 56 -4.19 4.21 -8.80
CA ILE A 56 -4.88 4.22 -10.10
C ILE A 56 -5.00 5.67 -10.61
N ARG A 57 -5.41 6.62 -9.76
CA ARG A 57 -5.53 8.04 -10.14
C ARG A 57 -4.19 8.67 -10.48
N GLU A 58 -3.12 8.30 -9.79
CA GLU A 58 -1.77 8.74 -10.15
C GLU A 58 -1.36 8.24 -11.55
N ARG A 59 -1.60 6.96 -11.85
CA ARG A 59 -1.35 6.41 -13.18
C ARG A 59 -2.16 7.14 -14.27
N GLU A 60 -3.45 7.43 -14.01
CA GLU A 60 -4.30 8.20 -14.92
C GLU A 60 -3.78 9.65 -15.10
N ALA A 61 -3.28 10.28 -14.04
CA ALA A 61 -2.68 11.61 -14.13
C ALA A 61 -1.45 11.63 -15.04
N ILE A 62 -0.62 10.58 -14.98
CA ILE A 62 0.56 10.46 -15.86
C ILE A 62 0.15 10.26 -17.34
N GLU A 63 -1.02 9.71 -17.65
CA GLU A 63 -1.53 9.71 -19.03
C GLU A 63 -1.69 11.13 -19.57
N GLY A 64 -2.17 12.06 -18.74
CA GLY A 64 -2.22 13.48 -19.10
C GLY A 64 -0.84 14.07 -19.37
N VAL A 65 0.18 13.67 -18.58
CA VAL A 65 1.58 14.07 -18.81
C VAL A 65 2.10 13.56 -20.15
N LYS A 66 1.74 12.34 -20.58
CA LYS A 66 2.10 11.80 -21.91
C LYS A 66 1.50 12.62 -23.03
N VAL A 67 0.23 12.99 -22.91
CA VAL A 67 -0.43 13.87 -23.91
C VAL A 67 0.30 15.21 -24.00
N GLN A 68 0.60 15.84 -22.86
CA GLN A 68 1.30 17.13 -22.82
C GLN A 68 2.74 17.04 -23.36
N ALA A 69 3.46 15.96 -23.08
CA ALA A 69 4.82 15.75 -23.55
C ALA A 69 4.91 15.70 -25.10
N ALA A 70 3.85 15.25 -25.74
CA ALA A 70 3.78 15.17 -27.20
C ALA A 70 3.45 16.51 -27.88
N THR A 71 3.03 17.54 -27.14
CA THR A 71 2.65 18.83 -27.72
C THR A 71 3.87 19.62 -28.19
N ARG A 72 3.66 20.46 -29.22
CA ARG A 72 4.65 21.41 -29.68
C ARG A 72 4.38 22.78 -29.03
N PRO A 73 5.40 23.67 -28.91
CA PRO A 73 5.17 25.03 -28.46
C PRO A 73 4.20 25.77 -29.39
N ASN A 74 3.27 26.50 -28.79
CA ASN A 74 2.32 27.32 -29.54
C ASN A 74 3.03 28.49 -30.20
N PRO A 75 2.59 28.97 -31.40
CA PRO A 75 3.00 30.25 -31.93
C PRO A 75 2.50 31.35 -31.00
N PHE A 76 3.24 32.45 -30.94
CA PHE A 76 2.82 33.65 -30.23
C PHE A 76 2.94 34.90 -31.11
N VAL A 77 2.03 35.85 -30.88
CA VAL A 77 2.01 37.12 -31.57
C VAL A 77 2.73 38.15 -30.69
N SER A 78 3.62 38.88 -31.27
CA SER A 78 4.26 40.05 -30.65
C SER A 78 3.98 41.32 -31.42
N THR A 79 3.76 42.41 -30.68
CA THR A 79 3.69 43.76 -31.27
C THR A 79 4.64 44.68 -30.52
N SER A 80 5.35 45.52 -31.25
CA SER A 80 6.24 46.53 -30.65
C SER A 80 6.17 47.82 -31.44
N ILE A 81 6.36 48.95 -30.77
CA ILE A 81 6.41 50.27 -31.34
C ILE A 81 7.83 50.79 -31.12
N GLN A 82 8.50 51.04 -32.21
CA GLN A 82 9.81 51.68 -32.19
C GLN A 82 9.64 53.15 -32.59
N ASP A 83 10.18 54.05 -31.82
CA ASP A 83 10.00 55.49 -31.88
C ASP A 83 8.52 55.94 -31.74
N THR A 84 8.26 56.78 -30.76
CA THR A 84 6.91 57.32 -30.48
C THR A 84 6.59 58.59 -31.23
N ARG A 85 7.57 59.21 -31.93
CA ARG A 85 7.39 60.40 -32.77
C ARG A 85 6.53 60.03 -33.98
N SER A 86 5.54 60.82 -34.30
CA SER A 86 4.60 60.56 -35.40
C SER A 86 5.24 60.43 -36.77
N ALA A 87 6.38 61.15 -37.02
CA ALA A 87 7.06 61.18 -38.32
C ALA A 87 7.93 59.93 -38.56
N THR A 88 8.46 59.27 -37.48
CA THR A 88 9.47 58.22 -37.60
C THR A 88 8.97 56.91 -36.94
N ARG A 89 7.72 56.89 -36.47
CA ARG A 89 7.11 55.73 -35.77
C ARG A 89 7.10 54.50 -36.66
N GLN A 90 7.55 53.36 -36.10
CA GLN A 90 7.43 52.07 -36.71
C GLN A 90 6.65 51.15 -35.80
N ILE A 91 5.65 50.46 -36.36
CA ILE A 91 4.82 49.51 -35.63
C ILE A 91 5.08 48.13 -36.24
N TYR A 92 5.57 47.22 -35.37
CA TYR A 92 5.86 45.85 -35.73
C TYR A 92 4.69 44.98 -35.30
N PHE A 93 4.26 44.07 -36.16
CA PHE A 93 3.33 43.00 -35.86
C PHE A 93 3.93 41.70 -36.39
N GLN A 94 4.20 40.74 -35.49
CA GLN A 94 4.94 39.53 -35.80
C GLN A 94 4.24 38.29 -35.22
N LEU A 95 4.21 37.23 -36.03
CA LEU A 95 3.93 35.86 -35.58
C LEU A 95 5.27 35.16 -35.41
N ASN A 96 5.46 34.57 -34.23
CA ASN A 96 6.69 33.88 -33.86
C ASN A 96 6.38 32.41 -33.59
N GLN A 97 7.19 31.51 -34.15
CA GLN A 97 7.10 30.08 -33.89
C GLN A 97 8.43 29.55 -33.36
N GLU A 98 8.39 29.03 -32.15
CA GLU A 98 9.53 28.33 -31.60
C GLU A 98 9.61 26.89 -32.19
N ILE A 99 10.80 26.52 -32.65
CA ILE A 99 11.13 25.19 -33.15
C ILE A 99 12.12 24.54 -32.22
N GLU A 100 11.69 23.47 -31.61
CA GLU A 100 12.51 22.69 -30.69
C GLU A 100 13.55 21.88 -31.44
N LEU A 101 14.82 22.08 -31.07
CA LEU A 101 15.96 21.31 -31.56
C LEU A 101 16.51 20.40 -30.50
N GLY A 102 17.49 19.54 -30.84
CA GLY A 102 18.15 18.65 -29.88
C GLY A 102 17.26 17.50 -29.37
N ASN A 103 16.26 17.10 -30.13
CA ASN A 103 15.35 15.98 -29.76
C ASN A 103 14.56 16.20 -28.45
N LYS A 104 14.35 17.45 -28.01
CA LYS A 104 13.68 17.78 -26.75
C LYS A 104 12.29 17.14 -26.64
N ARG A 105 11.48 17.23 -27.72
CA ARG A 105 10.15 16.61 -27.74
C ARG A 105 10.23 15.09 -27.60
N SER A 106 11.15 14.42 -28.29
CA SER A 106 11.35 12.99 -28.19
C SER A 106 11.77 12.58 -26.77
N ALA A 107 12.70 13.34 -26.17
CA ALA A 107 13.15 13.10 -24.80
C ALA A 107 12.01 13.28 -23.77
N ARG A 108 11.11 14.28 -23.97
CA ARG A 108 9.93 14.45 -23.11
C ARG A 108 8.95 13.29 -23.24
N ILE A 109 8.70 12.80 -24.45
CA ILE A 109 7.82 11.65 -24.68
C ILE A 109 8.40 10.39 -24.01
N GLU A 110 9.69 10.12 -24.23
CA GLU A 110 10.38 8.99 -23.60
C GLU A 110 10.33 9.05 -22.07
N ALA A 111 10.51 10.23 -21.49
CA ALA A 111 10.43 10.41 -20.05
C ALA A 111 8.99 10.21 -19.53
N ALA A 112 7.98 10.70 -20.24
CA ALA A 112 6.58 10.50 -19.88
C ALA A 112 6.19 9.01 -19.96
N ASP A 113 6.71 8.27 -20.94
CA ASP A 113 6.50 6.81 -21.04
C ASP A 113 7.21 6.06 -19.90
N ALA A 114 8.41 6.48 -19.52
CA ALA A 114 9.12 5.92 -18.37
C ALA A 114 8.41 6.20 -17.04
N PHE A 115 7.88 7.42 -16.85
CA PHE A 115 7.06 7.75 -15.68
C PHE A 115 5.75 6.95 -15.63
N TYR A 116 5.10 6.72 -16.77
CA TYR A 116 3.92 5.88 -16.83
C TYR A 116 4.24 4.43 -16.42
N SER A 117 5.33 3.87 -16.95
CA SER A 117 5.77 2.52 -16.58
C SER A 117 6.13 2.41 -15.09
N LYS A 118 6.69 3.49 -14.52
CA LYS A 118 6.95 3.58 -13.09
C LYS A 118 5.64 3.59 -12.29
N ALA A 119 4.67 4.43 -12.66
CA ALA A 119 3.37 4.50 -11.99
C ALA A 119 2.60 3.17 -12.06
N ASP A 120 2.70 2.44 -13.16
CA ASP A 120 2.13 1.10 -13.29
C ASP A 120 2.80 0.08 -12.34
N ALA A 121 4.13 0.16 -12.19
CA ALA A 121 4.86 -0.66 -11.23
C ALA A 121 4.56 -0.27 -9.77
N GLU A 122 4.30 1.02 -9.49
CA GLU A 122 3.84 1.51 -8.18
C GLU A 122 2.46 0.93 -7.83
N LEU A 123 1.52 0.93 -8.77
CA LEU A 123 0.21 0.31 -8.60
C LEU A 123 0.33 -1.19 -8.30
N ALA A 124 1.15 -1.93 -9.07
CA ALA A 124 1.38 -3.36 -8.82
C ALA A 124 2.02 -3.62 -7.45
N THR A 125 2.95 -2.77 -7.02
CA THR A 125 3.56 -2.86 -5.68
C THR A 125 2.53 -2.60 -4.59
N LYS A 126 1.66 -1.60 -4.77
CA LYS A 126 0.60 -1.29 -3.81
C LYS A 126 -0.43 -2.43 -3.70
N GLN A 127 -0.81 -3.04 -4.83
CA GLN A 127 -1.69 -4.21 -4.83
C GLN A 127 -1.09 -5.40 -4.06
N ALA A 128 0.20 -5.69 -4.26
CA ALA A 128 0.89 -6.74 -3.52
C ALA A 128 0.98 -6.44 -2.00
N GLU A 129 1.22 -5.18 -1.64
CA GLU A 129 1.23 -4.73 -0.25
C GLU A 129 -0.15 -4.93 0.41
N ILE A 130 -1.22 -4.48 -0.25
CA ILE A 130 -2.58 -4.62 0.27
C ILE A 130 -2.99 -6.09 0.37
N HIS A 131 -2.62 -6.93 -0.62
CA HIS A 131 -2.84 -8.37 -0.55
C HIS A 131 -2.24 -8.95 0.73
N ALA A 132 -0.96 -8.72 1.00
CA ALA A 132 -0.29 -9.21 2.19
C ALA A 132 -0.91 -8.65 3.50
N ASN A 133 -1.33 -7.38 3.51
CA ASN A 133 -2.02 -6.78 4.64
C ASN A 133 -3.37 -7.45 4.93
N VAL A 134 -4.12 -7.82 3.89
CA VAL A 134 -5.40 -8.54 4.04
C VAL A 134 -5.16 -9.93 4.60
N VAL A 135 -4.20 -10.68 4.05
CA VAL A 135 -3.84 -12.02 4.56
C VAL A 135 -3.49 -11.96 6.04
N LEU A 136 -2.61 -11.02 6.41
CA LEU A 136 -2.20 -10.81 7.80
C LEU A 136 -3.41 -10.49 8.71
N ALA A 137 -4.21 -9.48 8.34
CA ALA A 137 -5.35 -9.04 9.14
C ALA A 137 -6.43 -10.11 9.25
N PHE A 138 -6.61 -10.95 8.22
CA PHE A 138 -7.54 -12.05 8.20
C PHE A 138 -7.13 -13.16 9.19
N TYR A 139 -5.85 -13.57 9.19
CA TYR A 139 -5.36 -14.55 10.16
C TYR A 139 -5.29 -14.00 11.59
N GLU A 140 -4.99 -12.70 11.77
CA GLU A 140 -5.13 -12.05 13.07
C GLU A 140 -6.58 -12.11 13.60
N LEU A 141 -7.56 -11.97 12.71
CA LEU A 141 -8.98 -12.08 13.08
C LEU A 141 -9.36 -13.51 13.44
N LEU A 142 -8.94 -14.51 12.65
CA LEU A 142 -9.17 -15.94 12.98
C LEU A 142 -8.58 -16.30 14.35
N VAL A 143 -7.33 -15.88 14.60
CA VAL A 143 -6.68 -16.10 15.89
C VAL A 143 -7.43 -15.40 17.03
N ALA A 144 -7.96 -14.19 16.80
CA ALA A 144 -8.74 -13.48 17.82
C ALA A 144 -10.07 -14.21 18.13
N GLN A 145 -10.68 -14.86 17.15
CA GLN A 145 -11.87 -15.73 17.37
C GLN A 145 -11.52 -16.94 18.24
N GLU A 146 -10.41 -17.62 17.95
CA GLU A 146 -9.92 -18.75 18.74
C GLU A 146 -9.59 -18.34 20.19
N ARG A 147 -8.97 -17.16 20.38
CA ARG A 147 -8.70 -16.65 21.73
C ARG A 147 -9.97 -16.36 22.53
N VAL A 148 -11.03 -15.84 21.91
CA VAL A 148 -12.33 -15.65 22.58
C VAL A 148 -12.92 -16.99 22.97
N THR A 149 -12.85 -18.00 22.10
CA THR A 149 -13.33 -19.35 22.39
C THR A 149 -12.56 -19.99 23.57
N LEU A 150 -11.23 -19.84 23.56
CA LEU A 150 -10.38 -20.31 24.67
C LEU A 150 -10.68 -19.57 25.97
N ALA A 151 -10.84 -18.25 25.95
CA ALA A 151 -11.15 -17.47 27.14
C ALA A 151 -12.54 -17.78 27.71
N LYS A 152 -13.56 -18.03 26.87
CA LYS A 152 -14.88 -18.49 27.30
C LYS A 152 -14.79 -19.85 28.05
N SER A 153 -14.10 -20.80 27.45
CA SER A 153 -13.87 -22.11 28.07
C SER A 153 -13.12 -21.97 29.42
N SER A 154 -12.15 -21.06 29.52
CA SER A 154 -11.43 -20.79 30.78
C SER A 154 -12.36 -20.24 31.86
N VAL A 155 -13.30 -19.34 31.52
CA VAL A 155 -14.30 -18.82 32.45
C VAL A 155 -15.22 -19.93 32.94
N GLU A 156 -15.74 -20.77 32.05
CA GLU A 156 -16.63 -21.90 32.41
C GLU A 156 -15.96 -22.87 33.38
N VAL A 157 -14.69 -23.21 33.13
CA VAL A 157 -13.92 -24.08 34.02
C VAL A 157 -13.67 -23.41 35.37
N ALA A 158 -13.32 -22.13 35.39
CA ALA A 158 -13.07 -21.38 36.61
C ALA A 158 -14.34 -21.23 37.47
N GLU A 159 -15.50 -21.00 36.86
CA GLU A 159 -16.79 -20.91 37.56
C GLU A 159 -17.21 -22.28 38.13
N SER A 160 -17.01 -23.35 37.37
CA SER A 160 -17.27 -24.72 37.89
C SER A 160 -16.38 -25.06 39.07
N ALA A 161 -15.11 -24.69 39.02
CA ALA A 161 -14.16 -24.89 40.10
C ALA A 161 -14.51 -24.07 41.36
N LEU A 162 -14.98 -22.83 41.18
CA LEU A 162 -15.45 -21.97 42.26
C LEU A 162 -16.67 -22.54 42.95
N ASP A 163 -17.67 -23.05 42.22
CA ASP A 163 -18.86 -23.68 42.77
C ASP A 163 -18.49 -24.92 43.58
N ALA A 164 -17.59 -25.76 43.06
CA ALA A 164 -17.09 -26.94 43.76
C ALA A 164 -16.35 -26.59 45.08
N ALA A 165 -15.47 -25.55 45.00
CA ALA A 165 -14.74 -25.08 46.19
C ALA A 165 -15.71 -24.51 47.26
N ALA A 166 -16.70 -23.72 46.87
CA ALA A 166 -17.71 -23.15 47.75
C ALA A 166 -18.52 -24.25 48.48
N LYS A 167 -18.96 -25.31 47.76
CA LYS A 167 -19.66 -26.47 48.35
C LYS A 167 -18.79 -27.21 49.35
N ARG A 168 -17.49 -27.39 49.08
CA ARG A 168 -16.55 -28.07 50.01
C ARG A 168 -16.27 -27.24 51.26
N VAL A 169 -16.11 -25.93 51.12
CA VAL A 169 -15.93 -25.02 52.26
C VAL A 169 -17.16 -25.03 53.16
N LYS A 170 -18.37 -24.95 52.56
CA LYS A 170 -19.64 -25.04 53.27
C LYS A 170 -19.80 -26.37 54.03
N ALA A 171 -19.27 -27.46 53.48
CA ALA A 171 -19.28 -28.79 54.12
C ALA A 171 -18.13 -28.98 55.12
N GLY A 172 -17.31 -27.98 55.39
CA GLY A 172 -16.16 -28.05 56.29
C GLY A 172 -15.00 -28.93 55.78
N LYS A 173 -15.00 -29.29 54.50
CA LYS A 173 -14.00 -30.16 53.84
C LYS A 173 -12.82 -29.44 53.23
N SER A 174 -12.86 -28.09 53.16
CA SER A 174 -11.83 -27.26 52.60
C SER A 174 -11.72 -25.94 53.34
N SER A 175 -10.55 -25.30 53.27
CA SER A 175 -10.30 -23.99 53.88
C SER A 175 -11.02 -22.85 53.12
N PRO A 176 -11.55 -21.84 53.82
CA PRO A 176 -12.07 -20.60 53.16
C PRO A 176 -11.09 -19.93 52.19
N VAL A 177 -9.78 -20.14 52.39
CA VAL A 177 -8.72 -19.64 51.49
C VAL A 177 -8.84 -20.25 50.08
N GLU A 178 -9.29 -21.49 49.93
CA GLU A 178 -9.50 -22.12 48.61
C GLU A 178 -10.61 -21.40 47.83
N GLN A 179 -11.73 -21.09 48.49
CA GLN A 179 -12.81 -20.31 47.86
C GLN A 179 -12.32 -18.91 47.42
N THR A 180 -11.53 -18.23 48.26
CA THR A 180 -10.95 -16.93 47.93
C THR A 180 -10.05 -17.01 46.69
N LYS A 181 -9.19 -18.04 46.61
CA LYS A 181 -8.31 -18.27 45.44
C LYS A 181 -9.13 -18.58 44.18
N SER A 182 -10.23 -19.36 44.29
CA SER A 182 -11.15 -19.65 43.19
C SER A 182 -11.84 -18.36 42.70
N ASN A 183 -12.26 -17.49 43.60
CA ASN A 183 -12.84 -16.19 43.25
C ASN A 183 -11.85 -15.34 42.45
N VAL A 184 -10.59 -15.28 42.87
CA VAL A 184 -9.53 -14.55 42.14
C VAL A 184 -9.32 -15.16 40.76
N ALA A 185 -9.20 -16.49 40.64
CA ALA A 185 -9.03 -17.17 39.36
C ALA A 185 -10.19 -16.89 38.39
N THR A 186 -11.44 -16.96 38.88
CA THR A 186 -12.64 -16.64 38.09
C THR A 186 -12.65 -15.18 37.63
N ALA A 187 -12.29 -14.25 38.52
CA ALA A 187 -12.20 -12.83 38.15
C ALA A 187 -11.12 -12.58 37.07
N THR A 188 -9.96 -13.23 37.20
CA THR A 188 -8.88 -13.18 36.21
C THR A 188 -9.37 -13.72 34.85
N ALA A 189 -10.00 -14.88 34.80
CA ALA A 189 -10.52 -15.46 33.57
C ALA A 189 -11.56 -14.53 32.89
N LYS A 190 -12.42 -13.86 33.67
CA LYS A 190 -13.37 -12.85 33.14
C LYS A 190 -12.68 -11.65 32.55
N ILE A 191 -11.59 -11.16 33.15
CA ILE A 191 -10.78 -10.08 32.58
C ILE A 191 -10.15 -10.51 31.25
N GLU A 192 -9.61 -11.73 31.19
CA GLU A 192 -9.04 -12.29 29.96
C GLU A 192 -10.09 -12.39 28.84
N LEU A 193 -11.34 -12.78 29.15
CA LEU A 193 -12.43 -12.80 28.19
C LEU A 193 -12.78 -11.41 27.68
N VAL A 194 -12.81 -10.39 28.52
CA VAL A 194 -13.04 -9.00 28.11
C VAL A 194 -11.94 -8.53 27.16
N GLN A 195 -10.67 -8.84 27.49
CA GLN A 195 -9.53 -8.48 26.65
C GLN A 195 -9.59 -9.19 25.28
N ALA A 196 -9.87 -10.51 25.27
CA ALA A 196 -10.00 -11.28 24.02
C ALA A 196 -11.15 -10.76 23.15
N THR A 197 -12.29 -10.40 23.74
CA THR A 197 -13.45 -9.83 23.03
C THR A 197 -13.10 -8.46 22.45
N THR A 198 -12.39 -7.64 23.20
CA THR A 198 -11.91 -6.33 22.71
C THR A 198 -10.96 -6.49 21.54
N GLN A 199 -10.01 -7.44 21.63
CA GLN A 199 -9.08 -7.76 20.55
C GLN A 199 -9.81 -8.23 19.30
N LEU A 200 -10.81 -9.10 19.43
CA LEU A 200 -11.65 -9.56 18.31
C LEU A 200 -12.32 -8.38 17.59
N ASN A 201 -12.93 -7.47 18.37
CA ASN A 201 -13.58 -6.29 17.79
C ASN A 201 -12.58 -5.36 17.07
N ASN A 202 -11.37 -5.22 17.61
CA ASN A 202 -10.30 -4.44 16.97
C ASN A 202 -9.81 -5.11 15.69
N SER A 203 -9.64 -6.45 15.68
CA SER A 203 -9.23 -7.19 14.47
C SER A 203 -10.27 -7.10 13.36
N ARG A 204 -11.58 -7.16 13.70
CA ARG A 204 -12.67 -6.94 12.74
C ARG A 204 -12.57 -5.56 12.07
N LYS A 205 -12.40 -4.51 12.89
CA LYS A 205 -12.28 -3.13 12.40
C LYS A 205 -11.03 -2.95 11.55
N ARG A 206 -9.90 -3.56 11.94
CA ARG A 206 -8.66 -3.49 11.19
C ARG A 206 -8.79 -4.14 9.82
N LEU A 207 -9.43 -5.30 9.75
CA LEU A 207 -9.66 -5.98 8.48
C LEU A 207 -10.61 -5.18 7.59
N SER A 208 -11.76 -4.71 8.11
CA SER A 208 -12.73 -3.93 7.33
C SER A 208 -12.19 -2.58 6.84
N ALA A 209 -11.29 -1.96 7.58
CA ALA A 209 -10.63 -0.73 7.17
C ALA A 209 -9.81 -0.88 5.86
N LEU A 210 -9.37 -2.10 5.52
CA LEU A 210 -8.62 -2.36 4.29
C LEU A 210 -9.46 -2.19 3.01
N TRP A 211 -10.78 -2.17 3.10
CA TRP A 211 -11.67 -1.79 2.00
C TRP A 211 -12.48 -0.53 2.29
N GLY A 212 -12.03 0.29 3.25
CA GLY A 212 -12.62 1.60 3.56
C GLY A 212 -13.88 1.55 4.42
N ASP A 213 -14.23 0.40 5.01
CA ASP A 213 -15.37 0.26 5.89
C ASP A 213 -14.94 0.36 7.36
N ASN A 214 -15.45 1.36 8.07
CA ASN A 214 -15.17 1.59 9.49
C ASN A 214 -16.12 0.79 10.42
N ALA A 215 -17.18 0.19 9.87
CA ALA A 215 -18.18 -0.60 10.61
C ALA A 215 -18.28 -2.00 9.98
N PRO A 216 -17.57 -3.02 10.54
CA PRO A 216 -17.57 -4.36 9.95
C PRO A 216 -18.98 -4.90 9.79
N SER A 217 -19.35 -5.27 8.56
CA SER A 217 -20.67 -5.82 8.21
C SER A 217 -20.75 -7.34 8.36
N PHE A 218 -19.61 -8.01 8.63
CA PHE A 218 -19.53 -9.47 8.82
C PHE A 218 -19.50 -9.84 10.31
N GLU A 219 -19.99 -11.04 10.62
CA GLU A 219 -20.05 -11.56 11.99
C GLU A 219 -18.83 -12.43 12.32
N TYR A 220 -18.44 -13.33 11.41
CA TYR A 220 -17.33 -14.26 11.58
C TYR A 220 -16.49 -14.41 10.32
N ALA A 221 -15.18 -14.56 10.51
CA ALA A 221 -14.28 -15.04 9.47
C ALA A 221 -14.25 -16.58 9.49
N VAL A 222 -14.24 -17.16 8.29
CA VAL A 222 -14.20 -18.63 8.09
C VAL A 222 -12.86 -19.01 7.48
N GLY A 223 -12.11 -19.87 8.17
CA GLY A 223 -10.82 -20.37 7.72
C GLY A 223 -10.22 -21.30 8.76
N ASP A 224 -9.17 -22.02 8.38
CA ASP A 224 -8.43 -22.90 9.27
C ASP A 224 -7.06 -22.30 9.60
N VAL A 225 -6.89 -21.84 10.83
CA VAL A 225 -5.61 -21.30 11.33
C VAL A 225 -4.55 -22.40 11.44
N ALA A 226 -4.94 -23.66 11.69
CA ALA A 226 -4.01 -24.77 11.85
C ALA A 226 -3.37 -25.20 10.52
N SER A 227 -4.00 -24.89 9.40
CA SER A 227 -3.48 -25.16 8.06
C SER A 227 -2.39 -24.15 7.67
N ILE A 228 -1.13 -24.46 7.96
CA ILE A 228 0.02 -23.63 7.57
C ILE A 228 0.46 -24.04 6.16
N PRO A 229 0.36 -23.16 5.13
CA PRO A 229 0.75 -23.46 3.76
C PRO A 229 2.23 -23.87 3.66
N GLU A 230 2.53 -24.82 2.77
CA GLU A 230 3.92 -25.13 2.44
C GLU A 230 4.52 -24.05 1.57
N ILE A 231 5.76 -23.65 1.87
CA ILE A 231 6.50 -22.70 1.06
C ILE A 231 7.72 -23.37 0.43
N SER A 232 8.11 -22.84 -0.71
CA SER A 232 9.31 -23.29 -1.44
C SER A 232 10.57 -23.14 -0.59
N SER A 233 11.64 -23.87 -0.94
CA SER A 233 12.93 -23.73 -0.27
C SER A 233 13.46 -22.31 -0.36
N ILE A 234 14.27 -21.91 0.61
CA ILE A 234 14.86 -20.56 0.66
C ILE A 234 15.65 -20.22 -0.62
N SER A 235 16.34 -21.17 -1.19
CA SER A 235 17.08 -21.00 -2.44
C SER A 235 16.16 -20.70 -3.63
N ALA A 236 15.00 -21.37 -3.70
CA ALA A 236 14.00 -21.11 -4.74
C ALA A 236 13.34 -19.73 -4.55
N LEU A 237 13.08 -19.30 -3.31
CA LEU A 237 12.55 -17.98 -3.02
C LEU A 237 13.55 -16.86 -3.37
N GLN A 238 14.83 -17.05 -3.09
CA GLN A 238 15.88 -16.08 -3.43
C GLN A 238 15.97 -15.80 -4.93
N THR A 239 15.75 -16.81 -5.79
CA THR A 239 15.75 -16.60 -7.25
C THR A 239 14.60 -15.72 -7.74
N ARG A 240 13.54 -15.55 -6.94
CA ARG A 240 12.36 -14.76 -7.28
C ARG A 240 12.49 -13.27 -6.91
N ILE A 241 13.51 -12.90 -6.13
CA ILE A 241 13.72 -11.50 -5.67
C ILE A 241 13.76 -10.53 -6.86
N ASP A 242 14.38 -10.90 -7.97
CA ASP A 242 14.49 -10.04 -9.16
C ASP A 242 13.15 -9.75 -9.84
N ASN A 243 12.13 -10.56 -9.57
CA ASN A 243 10.76 -10.42 -10.08
C ASN A 243 9.82 -9.73 -9.08
N ALA A 244 10.27 -9.46 -7.86
CA ALA A 244 9.47 -8.80 -6.85
C ALA A 244 8.94 -7.44 -7.34
N PRO A 245 7.68 -7.06 -7.04
CA PRO A 245 7.09 -5.79 -7.47
C PRO A 245 7.93 -4.57 -7.09
N SER A 246 8.45 -4.54 -5.86
CA SER A 246 9.31 -3.46 -5.38
C SER A 246 10.66 -3.37 -6.14
N VAL A 247 11.23 -4.50 -6.57
CA VAL A 247 12.43 -4.53 -7.41
C VAL A 247 12.13 -4.07 -8.84
N LYS A 248 10.97 -4.47 -9.38
CA LYS A 248 10.50 -3.96 -10.69
C LYS A 248 10.28 -2.46 -10.63
N LEU A 249 9.67 -1.95 -9.57
CA LEU A 249 9.49 -0.52 -9.35
C LEU A 249 10.82 0.23 -9.30
N ALA A 250 11.80 -0.27 -8.55
CA ALA A 250 13.13 0.34 -8.48
C ALA A 250 13.85 0.34 -9.84
N LYS A 251 13.68 -0.72 -10.66
CA LYS A 251 14.18 -0.74 -12.04
C LYS A 251 13.50 0.32 -12.92
N GLN A 252 12.18 0.53 -12.77
CA GLN A 252 11.47 1.58 -13.51
C GLN A 252 11.87 2.99 -13.03
N GLU A 253 12.21 3.17 -11.75
CA GLU A 253 12.79 4.42 -11.26
C GLU A 253 14.11 4.74 -11.97
N ILE A 254 15.01 3.76 -12.13
CA ILE A 254 16.27 3.94 -12.88
C ILE A 254 15.97 4.35 -14.32
N ASN A 255 15.03 3.70 -15.00
CA ASN A 255 14.63 4.05 -16.37
C ASN A 255 14.07 5.47 -16.44
N ALA A 256 13.25 5.89 -15.48
CA ALA A 256 12.72 7.25 -15.40
C ALA A 256 13.85 8.28 -15.19
N ARG A 257 14.84 8.01 -14.34
CA ARG A 257 16.01 8.88 -14.13
C ARG A 257 16.92 8.95 -15.36
N ASP A 258 17.08 7.85 -16.10
CA ASP A 258 17.79 7.87 -17.38
C ASP A 258 17.08 8.77 -18.41
N ALA A 259 15.76 8.66 -18.52
CA ALA A 259 14.96 9.48 -19.40
C ALA A 259 15.04 10.98 -19.02
N VAL A 260 15.02 11.32 -17.72
CA VAL A 260 15.25 12.69 -17.24
C VAL A 260 16.65 13.17 -17.64
N THR A 261 17.68 12.30 -17.54
CA THR A 261 19.04 12.64 -18.00
C THR A 261 19.07 13.01 -19.50
N LYS A 262 18.29 12.30 -20.33
CA LYS A 262 18.14 12.60 -21.76
C LYS A 262 17.44 13.96 -21.98
N ILE A 263 16.41 14.28 -21.18
CA ILE A 263 15.79 15.62 -21.21
C ILE A 263 16.85 16.69 -20.93
N GLU A 264 17.61 16.56 -19.84
CA GLU A 264 18.59 17.58 -19.46
C GLU A 264 19.71 17.72 -20.51
N ARG A 265 20.15 16.63 -21.11
CA ARG A 265 21.10 16.68 -22.24
C ARG A 265 20.51 17.35 -23.46
N SER A 266 19.23 17.17 -23.78
CA SER A 266 18.58 17.79 -24.94
C SER A 266 18.48 19.30 -24.80
N LYS A 267 18.38 19.82 -23.57
CA LYS A 267 18.34 21.28 -23.29
C LYS A 267 19.64 22.00 -23.60
N ALA A 268 20.78 21.29 -23.70
CA ALA A 268 22.05 21.88 -24.13
C ALA A 268 21.99 22.43 -25.55
N THR A 269 21.09 21.93 -26.41
CA THR A 269 20.85 22.46 -27.75
C THR A 269 19.79 23.56 -27.67
N PRO A 270 20.06 24.79 -28.09
CA PRO A 270 19.07 25.86 -28.04
C PRO A 270 17.94 25.63 -29.06
N ASN A 271 16.77 26.20 -28.78
CA ASN A 271 15.67 26.26 -29.74
C ASN A 271 15.90 27.43 -30.71
N ILE A 272 15.31 27.37 -31.88
CA ILE A 272 15.29 28.51 -32.84
C ILE A 272 13.88 29.08 -32.87
N THR A 273 13.80 30.43 -33.08
CA THR A 273 12.52 31.10 -33.29
C THR A 273 12.47 31.65 -34.69
N LEU A 274 11.48 31.23 -35.47
CA LEU A 274 11.14 31.82 -36.76
C LEU A 274 10.09 32.89 -36.55
N SER A 275 10.30 34.07 -37.13
CA SER A 275 9.39 35.23 -37.08
C SER A 275 8.97 35.64 -38.48
N ALA A 276 7.69 35.88 -38.67
CA ALA A 276 7.16 36.47 -39.89
C ALA A 276 6.16 37.59 -39.53
N GLY A 277 6.19 38.69 -40.21
CA GLY A 277 5.33 39.81 -39.85
C GLY A 277 5.34 40.96 -40.83
N VAL A 278 4.78 42.07 -40.37
CA VAL A 278 4.75 43.33 -41.09
C VAL A 278 5.22 44.47 -40.20
N VAL A 279 5.91 45.41 -40.77
CA VAL A 279 6.24 46.69 -40.14
C VAL A 279 5.58 47.82 -40.89
N ASN A 280 4.80 48.65 -40.20
CA ASN A 280 4.26 49.88 -40.71
C ASN A 280 5.25 51.00 -40.39
N ASN A 281 5.83 51.66 -41.43
CA ASN A 281 6.85 52.66 -41.28
C ASN A 281 6.31 54.03 -41.68
N GLN A 282 6.12 54.93 -40.73
CA GLN A 282 5.59 56.27 -40.94
C GLN A 282 6.61 57.18 -41.70
N GLU A 283 7.90 56.94 -41.51
CA GLU A 283 8.96 57.66 -42.26
C GLU A 283 8.85 57.44 -43.78
N LEU A 284 8.34 56.30 -44.21
CA LEU A 284 8.06 55.93 -45.59
C LEU A 284 6.60 56.20 -45.99
N GLY A 285 5.93 57.14 -45.34
CA GLY A 285 4.52 57.46 -45.63
C GLY A 285 3.51 56.44 -45.20
N GLY A 286 3.80 55.61 -44.17
CA GLY A 286 2.93 54.58 -43.67
C GLY A 286 2.97 53.27 -44.46
N LEU A 287 4.04 53.06 -45.24
CA LEU A 287 4.20 51.86 -46.03
C LEU A 287 4.32 50.60 -45.15
N ASN A 288 3.63 49.54 -45.52
CA ASN A 288 3.77 48.21 -44.87
C ASN A 288 4.86 47.42 -45.57
N GLN A 289 5.81 46.95 -44.78
CA GLN A 289 6.94 46.15 -45.25
C GLN A 289 6.87 44.75 -44.62
N ALA A 290 7.19 43.70 -45.38
CA ALA A 290 7.30 42.34 -44.85
C ALA A 290 8.56 42.20 -43.97
N LEU A 291 8.42 41.47 -42.86
CA LEU A 291 9.49 41.16 -41.94
C LEU A 291 9.64 39.66 -41.80
N LEU A 292 10.85 39.17 -42.03
CA LEU A 292 11.22 37.78 -41.72
C LEU A 292 12.42 37.83 -40.77
N GLY A 293 12.36 36.99 -39.72
CA GLY A 293 13.39 36.93 -38.70
C GLY A 293 13.71 35.51 -38.29
N LEU A 294 14.95 35.30 -37.88
CA LEU A 294 15.46 34.08 -37.28
C LEU A 294 16.25 34.47 -36.03
N SER A 295 15.85 33.92 -34.89
CA SER A 295 16.55 34.12 -33.62
C SER A 295 17.11 32.78 -33.12
N ILE A 296 18.39 32.75 -32.78
CA ILE A 296 19.11 31.56 -32.31
C ILE A 296 19.92 31.99 -31.08
N PRO A 297 19.60 31.49 -29.87
CA PRO A 297 20.44 31.66 -28.69
C PRO A 297 21.78 30.95 -28.87
N ILE A 298 22.86 31.59 -28.46
CA ILE A 298 24.23 31.04 -28.53
C ILE A 298 24.64 30.60 -27.12
N PRO A 299 24.75 29.29 -26.83
CA PRO A 299 25.06 28.80 -25.50
C PRO A 299 26.55 28.89 -25.19
N VAL A 300 27.06 30.08 -24.86
CA VAL A 300 28.45 30.30 -24.53
C VAL A 300 28.79 29.84 -23.12
N PHE A 301 27.98 30.24 -22.14
CA PHE A 301 28.23 30.03 -20.73
C PHE A 301 27.36 28.92 -20.15
N ASP A 302 26.08 28.92 -20.43
CA ASP A 302 25.12 27.93 -19.97
C ASP A 302 24.84 26.90 -21.08
N ARG A 303 25.27 25.68 -20.85
CA ARG A 303 25.03 24.49 -21.68
C ARG A 303 24.26 23.44 -20.91
N ASN A 304 23.56 23.85 -19.86
CA ASN A 304 22.80 22.95 -18.95
C ASN A 304 23.69 21.93 -18.21
N GLN A 305 25.00 22.20 -18.09
CA GLN A 305 25.98 21.24 -17.57
C GLN A 305 25.70 20.85 -16.11
N GLY A 306 25.24 21.77 -15.28
CA GLY A 306 24.90 21.51 -13.86
C GLY A 306 23.71 20.59 -13.72
N ASN A 307 22.63 20.82 -14.46
CA ASN A 307 21.43 19.97 -14.42
C ASN A 307 21.70 18.58 -15.01
N VAL A 308 22.55 18.47 -16.03
CA VAL A 308 22.99 17.19 -16.57
C VAL A 308 23.76 16.40 -15.50
N GLN A 309 24.69 17.05 -14.79
CA GLN A 309 25.44 16.41 -13.71
C GLN A 309 24.52 15.96 -12.58
N GLU A 310 23.56 16.80 -12.17
CA GLU A 310 22.56 16.44 -11.17
C GLU A 310 21.74 15.21 -11.61
N ALA A 311 21.21 15.21 -12.84
CA ALA A 311 20.40 14.11 -13.36
C ALA A 311 21.18 12.78 -13.40
N VAL A 312 22.44 12.82 -13.83
CA VAL A 312 23.34 11.65 -13.83
C VAL A 312 23.57 11.14 -12.40
N SER A 313 23.83 12.05 -11.46
CA SER A 313 24.03 11.66 -10.05
C SER A 313 22.77 11.03 -9.43
N ARG A 314 21.59 11.56 -9.77
CA ARG A 314 20.29 10.98 -9.34
C ARG A 314 20.05 9.60 -9.95
N LYS A 315 20.49 9.35 -11.18
CA LYS A 315 20.44 8.03 -11.79
C LYS A 315 21.30 7.03 -11.01
N PHE A 316 22.58 7.38 -10.74
CA PHE A 316 23.46 6.52 -9.94
C PHE A 316 22.90 6.26 -8.53
N LYS A 317 22.33 7.31 -7.90
CA LYS A 317 21.63 7.11 -6.62
C LYS A 317 20.53 6.06 -6.71
N ALA A 318 19.71 6.06 -7.77
CA ALA A 318 18.66 5.06 -7.96
C ALA A 318 19.22 3.65 -8.19
N GLU A 319 20.37 3.53 -8.86
CA GLU A 319 21.08 2.26 -9.02
C GLU A 319 21.57 1.72 -7.66
N ASP A 320 22.16 2.56 -6.82
CA ASP A 320 22.59 2.19 -5.47
C ASP A 320 21.39 1.82 -4.57
N GLU A 321 20.28 2.57 -4.69
CA GLU A 321 19.02 2.27 -3.98
C GLU A 321 18.45 0.89 -4.37
N LEU A 322 18.56 0.47 -5.63
CA LEU A 322 18.17 -0.87 -6.07
C LEU A 322 19.04 -1.95 -5.40
N ILE A 323 20.35 -1.74 -5.30
CA ILE A 323 21.26 -2.68 -4.62
C ILE A 323 20.89 -2.79 -3.13
N ALA A 324 20.70 -1.66 -2.46
CA ALA A 324 20.31 -1.61 -1.06
C ALA A 324 18.95 -2.29 -0.81
N LEU A 325 17.97 -2.07 -1.72
CA LEU A 325 16.65 -2.72 -1.65
C LEU A 325 16.76 -4.24 -1.77
N LYS A 326 17.54 -4.76 -2.73
CA LYS A 326 17.73 -6.19 -2.89
C LYS A 326 18.34 -6.82 -1.65
N ASN A 327 19.36 -6.20 -1.07
CA ASN A 327 19.97 -6.67 0.17
C ASN A 327 18.97 -6.69 1.33
N LYS A 328 18.13 -5.65 1.44
CA LYS A 328 17.08 -5.58 2.46
C LYS A 328 16.04 -6.69 2.28
N ILE A 329 15.58 -6.93 1.04
CA ILE A 329 14.63 -8.00 0.73
C ILE A 329 15.24 -9.36 1.07
N GLN A 330 16.48 -9.60 0.68
CA GLN A 330 17.17 -10.87 0.95
C GLN A 330 17.29 -11.13 2.46
N THR A 331 17.70 -10.13 3.24
CA THR A 331 17.80 -10.26 4.69
C THR A 331 16.44 -10.49 5.35
N ASN A 332 15.41 -9.73 4.92
CA ASN A 332 14.05 -9.92 5.43
C ASN A 332 13.52 -11.32 5.10
N LEU A 333 13.71 -11.77 3.87
CA LEU A 333 13.28 -13.10 3.42
C LEU A 333 13.90 -14.22 4.26
N LEU A 334 15.22 -14.16 4.52
CA LEU A 334 15.90 -15.11 5.40
C LEU A 334 15.32 -15.09 6.80
N THR A 335 15.14 -13.91 7.38
CA THR A 335 14.57 -13.75 8.73
C THR A 335 13.17 -14.34 8.82
N GLN A 336 12.28 -14.06 7.84
CA GLN A 336 10.93 -14.58 7.86
C GLN A 336 10.87 -16.09 7.61
N TYR A 337 11.77 -16.61 6.78
CA TYR A 337 11.88 -18.05 6.55
C TYR A 337 12.29 -18.81 7.82
N GLU A 338 13.27 -18.30 8.56
CA GLU A 338 13.70 -18.88 9.84
C GLU A 338 12.61 -18.80 10.90
N ARG A 339 11.91 -17.66 11.00
CA ARG A 339 10.76 -17.50 11.89
C ARG A 339 9.64 -18.49 11.57
N LEU A 340 9.31 -18.64 10.30
CA LEU A 340 8.30 -19.61 9.88
C LEU A 340 8.72 -21.05 10.24
N SER A 341 9.98 -21.40 10.03
CA SER A 341 10.50 -22.73 10.40
C SER A 341 10.39 -22.97 11.90
N ALA A 342 10.78 -22.00 12.72
CA ALA A 342 10.67 -22.06 14.18
C ALA A 342 9.20 -22.15 14.64
N ALA A 343 8.33 -21.33 14.07
CA ALA A 343 6.89 -21.32 14.40
C ALA A 343 6.21 -22.66 14.03
N ARG A 344 6.55 -23.24 12.87
CA ARG A 344 6.09 -24.59 12.49
C ARG A 344 6.57 -25.65 13.47
N GLN A 345 7.86 -25.67 13.82
CA GLN A 345 8.39 -26.61 14.78
C GLN A 345 7.71 -26.48 16.13
N ALA A 346 7.52 -25.25 16.61
CA ALA A 346 6.82 -24.99 17.87
C ALA A 346 5.35 -25.45 17.82
N SER A 347 4.62 -25.17 16.71
CA SER A 347 3.23 -25.59 16.55
C SER A 347 3.09 -27.12 16.56
N LEU A 348 3.97 -27.84 15.88
CA LEU A 348 3.99 -29.30 15.86
C LEU A 348 4.29 -29.89 17.26
N SER A 349 5.28 -29.38 17.97
CA SER A 349 5.59 -29.85 19.34
C SER A 349 4.45 -29.54 20.30
N LEU A 350 3.82 -28.38 20.19
CA LEU A 350 2.65 -28.04 21.00
C LEU A 350 1.48 -28.94 20.68
N GLN A 351 1.18 -29.19 19.41
CA GLN A 351 0.05 -30.01 18.97
C GLN A 351 0.21 -31.49 19.35
N ASN A 352 1.39 -32.06 19.12
CA ASN A 352 1.60 -33.52 19.24
C ASN A 352 2.03 -33.95 20.62
N ASP A 353 2.74 -33.11 21.38
CA ASP A 353 3.32 -33.50 22.66
C ASP A 353 2.71 -32.74 23.84
N ILE A 354 2.74 -31.38 23.78
CA ILE A 354 2.43 -30.56 24.96
C ILE A 354 0.93 -30.51 25.25
N LEU A 355 0.10 -30.24 24.23
CA LEU A 355 -1.36 -30.13 24.42
C LEU A 355 -2.02 -31.44 24.90
N PRO A 356 -1.70 -32.63 24.34
CA PRO A 356 -2.27 -33.90 24.83
C PRO A 356 -1.86 -34.16 26.29
N ASN A 357 -0.61 -33.92 26.65
CA ASN A 357 -0.13 -34.14 28.01
C ASN A 357 -0.74 -33.13 29.01
N ALA A 358 -0.84 -31.85 28.65
CA ALA A 358 -1.48 -30.83 29.48
C ALA A 358 -2.98 -31.09 29.65
N GLN A 359 -3.67 -31.55 28.61
CA GLN A 359 -5.09 -31.97 28.72
C GLN A 359 -5.26 -33.18 29.62
N SER A 360 -4.41 -34.20 29.48
CA SER A 360 -4.43 -35.40 30.33
C SER A 360 -4.18 -35.07 31.80
N ALA A 361 -3.21 -34.18 32.06
CA ALA A 361 -2.90 -33.70 33.42
C ALA A 361 -4.08 -32.94 34.04
N PHE A 362 -4.73 -32.07 33.29
CA PHE A 362 -5.91 -31.33 33.71
C PHE A 362 -7.08 -32.28 34.01
N ASP A 363 -7.36 -33.25 33.14
CA ASP A 363 -8.45 -34.24 33.33
C ASP A 363 -8.21 -35.14 34.56
N ALA A 364 -6.94 -35.51 34.78
CA ALA A 364 -6.55 -36.28 35.95
C ALA A 364 -6.72 -35.50 37.27
N ALA A 365 -6.24 -34.22 37.24
CA ALA A 365 -6.37 -33.32 38.40
C ALA A 365 -7.84 -33.06 38.74
N ASN A 366 -8.68 -32.79 37.72
CA ASN A 366 -10.11 -32.54 37.91
C ASN A 366 -10.85 -33.76 38.45
N ARG A 367 -10.58 -34.96 37.90
CA ARG A 367 -11.14 -36.24 38.45
C ARG A 367 -10.63 -36.52 39.85
N GLY A 368 -9.35 -36.33 40.13
CA GLY A 368 -8.79 -36.53 41.46
C GLY A 368 -9.37 -35.58 42.51
N PHE A 369 -9.62 -34.32 42.12
CA PHE A 369 -10.30 -33.35 42.97
C PHE A 369 -11.76 -33.74 43.28
N SER A 370 -12.52 -34.17 42.28
CA SER A 370 -13.90 -34.63 42.48
C SER A 370 -13.99 -35.83 43.39
N LEU A 371 -12.99 -36.71 43.37
CA LEU A 371 -12.86 -37.87 44.26
C LEU A 371 -12.23 -37.54 45.63
N GLY A 372 -11.84 -36.31 45.86
CA GLY A 372 -11.21 -35.87 47.11
C GLY A 372 -9.75 -36.31 47.28
N LYS A 373 -9.10 -36.81 46.24
CA LYS A 373 -7.71 -37.31 46.24
C LYS A 373 -6.67 -36.20 46.02
N PHE A 374 -7.05 -35.14 45.30
CA PHE A 374 -6.21 -33.97 44.98
C PHE A 374 -6.80 -32.72 45.59
N ASN A 375 -5.95 -31.72 45.85
CA ASN A 375 -6.38 -30.43 46.33
C ASN A 375 -6.78 -29.50 45.17
N PHE A 376 -7.43 -28.40 45.50
CA PHE A 376 -7.90 -27.44 44.51
C PHE A 376 -6.72 -26.75 43.75
N LEU A 377 -5.58 -26.61 44.41
CA LEU A 377 -4.41 -25.97 43.80
C LEU A 377 -3.88 -26.81 42.63
N ASP A 378 -3.92 -28.13 42.73
CA ASP A 378 -3.48 -29.04 41.68
C ASP A 378 -4.34 -28.86 40.40
N VAL A 379 -5.66 -28.65 40.57
CA VAL A 379 -6.57 -28.38 39.45
C VAL A 379 -6.28 -27.02 38.83
N LEU A 380 -6.09 -25.96 39.63
CA LEU A 380 -5.77 -24.64 39.14
C LEU A 380 -4.44 -24.60 38.37
N ASP A 381 -3.43 -25.29 38.88
CA ASP A 381 -2.12 -25.37 38.22
C ASP A 381 -2.21 -26.10 36.87
N ALA A 382 -2.88 -27.27 36.86
CA ALA A 382 -3.11 -28.01 35.61
C ALA A 382 -3.95 -27.20 34.59
N GLN A 383 -5.00 -26.50 35.05
CA GLN A 383 -5.79 -25.59 34.20
C GLN A 383 -4.94 -24.48 33.61
N ARG A 384 -4.11 -23.83 34.44
CA ARG A 384 -3.24 -22.76 33.97
C ARG A 384 -2.23 -23.27 32.96
N THR A 385 -1.65 -24.45 33.19
CA THR A 385 -0.70 -25.07 32.26
C THR A 385 -1.36 -25.36 30.92
N LEU A 386 -2.55 -25.93 30.89
CA LEU A 386 -3.32 -26.21 29.68
C LEU A 386 -3.69 -24.93 28.94
N TYR A 387 -4.15 -23.89 29.64
CA TYR A 387 -4.46 -22.59 29.04
C TYR A 387 -3.23 -21.94 28.39
N GLN A 388 -2.10 -21.97 29.10
CA GLN A 388 -0.83 -21.46 28.57
C GLN A 388 -0.38 -22.21 27.31
N ALA A 389 -0.48 -23.56 27.33
CA ALA A 389 -0.13 -24.38 26.17
C ALA A 389 -1.02 -24.06 24.95
N LYS A 390 -2.34 -23.93 25.14
CA LYS A 390 -3.30 -23.54 24.08
C LYS A 390 -2.99 -22.13 23.54
N SER A 391 -2.70 -21.19 24.43
CA SER A 391 -2.33 -19.82 24.04
C SER A 391 -1.02 -19.79 23.25
N GLN A 392 -0.01 -20.56 23.65
CA GLN A 392 1.25 -20.69 22.92
C GLN A 392 1.06 -21.30 21.54
N TYR A 393 0.19 -22.32 21.40
CA TYR A 393 -0.15 -22.92 20.12
C TYR A 393 -0.78 -21.93 19.15
N ILE A 394 -1.80 -21.19 19.60
CA ILE A 394 -2.46 -20.13 18.80
C ILE A 394 -1.45 -19.04 18.39
N ASN A 395 -0.52 -18.68 19.28
CA ASN A 395 0.52 -17.70 18.97
C ASN A 395 1.51 -18.23 17.92
N ALA A 396 1.94 -19.50 18.02
CA ALA A 396 2.82 -20.12 17.04
C ALA A 396 2.17 -20.19 15.65
N LEU A 397 0.88 -20.49 15.57
CA LEU A 397 0.12 -20.46 14.32
C LEU A 397 0.06 -19.05 13.72
N LEU A 398 -0.22 -18.04 14.55
CA LEU A 398 -0.23 -16.65 14.11
C LEU A 398 1.14 -16.21 13.57
N GLU A 399 2.22 -16.54 14.27
CA GLU A 399 3.58 -16.20 13.84
C GLU A 399 3.94 -16.87 12.51
N ALA A 400 3.51 -18.12 12.29
CA ALA A 400 3.67 -18.79 11.02
C ALA A 400 2.96 -18.06 9.87
N HIS A 401 1.69 -17.70 10.04
CA HIS A 401 0.93 -16.96 9.01
C HIS A 401 1.47 -15.54 8.80
N GLN A 402 1.92 -14.87 9.85
CA GLN A 402 2.58 -13.56 9.73
C GLN A 402 3.86 -13.65 8.89
N SER A 403 4.69 -14.67 9.15
CA SER A 403 5.93 -14.88 8.39
C SER A 403 5.65 -15.19 6.92
N ILE A 404 4.59 -15.96 6.62
CA ILE A 404 4.15 -16.24 5.24
C ILE A 404 3.69 -14.94 4.56
N ALA A 405 2.84 -14.14 5.20
CA ALA A 405 2.36 -12.88 4.64
C ALA A 405 3.51 -11.89 4.36
N GLU A 406 4.55 -11.87 5.21
CA GLU A 406 5.74 -11.04 4.96
C GLU A 406 6.60 -11.56 3.80
N ILE A 407 6.68 -12.90 3.60
CA ILE A 407 7.34 -13.49 2.43
C ILE A 407 6.56 -13.13 1.15
N GLU A 408 5.23 -13.25 1.16
CA GLU A 408 4.35 -12.84 0.06
C GLU A 408 4.51 -11.36 -0.26
N ARG A 409 4.54 -10.51 0.75
CA ARG A 409 4.78 -9.06 0.60
C ARG A 409 6.12 -8.79 -0.08
N ALA A 410 7.18 -9.49 0.33
CA ALA A 410 8.52 -9.28 -0.19
C ALA A 410 8.65 -9.70 -1.66
N LEU A 411 8.00 -10.78 -2.06
CA LEU A 411 8.10 -11.37 -3.39
C LEU A 411 6.95 -10.95 -4.32
N GLY A 412 5.80 -10.50 -3.77
CA GLY A 412 4.61 -10.17 -4.53
C GLY A 412 3.90 -11.39 -5.12
N GLU A 413 4.17 -12.56 -4.59
CA GLU A 413 3.58 -13.82 -5.03
C GLU A 413 2.57 -14.31 -4.01
N VAL A 414 1.45 -14.83 -4.48
CA VAL A 414 0.44 -15.47 -3.64
C VAL A 414 0.88 -16.89 -3.36
N VAL A 415 1.07 -17.24 -2.09
CA VAL A 415 1.16 -18.64 -1.67
C VAL A 415 -0.25 -19.23 -1.77
N ASP A 416 -0.37 -20.45 -2.27
CA ASP A 416 -1.67 -21.13 -2.32
C ASP A 416 -2.12 -21.44 -0.87
N HIS A 417 -2.85 -20.50 -0.30
CA HIS A 417 -3.57 -20.72 0.95
C HIS A 417 -4.71 -21.68 0.62
N GLN A 418 -4.50 -22.99 0.72
CA GLN A 418 -5.50 -24.01 0.43
C GLN A 418 -6.86 -23.57 0.96
N ILE A 419 -7.64 -22.97 0.09
CA ILE A 419 -9.02 -22.56 0.38
C ILE A 419 -9.81 -23.87 0.37
N THR A 420 -9.90 -24.52 1.51
CA THR A 420 -10.90 -25.57 1.72
C THR A 420 -12.25 -24.89 1.50
N LYS A 421 -12.81 -25.08 0.27
CA LYS A 421 -14.22 -24.75 0.05
C LYS A 421 -15.04 -25.55 1.07
N PRO A 422 -15.99 -24.90 1.75
CA PRO A 422 -16.89 -25.57 2.71
C PRO A 422 -17.68 -26.70 2.08
#